data_cd6b30e8106c605938a067f858e4cac6
#
_entry.id   cd6b30e8106c605938a067f858e4cac6
#
_cell.length_a   1.000
_cell.length_b   1.000
_cell.length_c   1.000
_cell.angle_alpha   90.00
_cell.angle_beta   90.00
_cell.angle_gamma   90.00
#
_symmetry.space_group_name_H-M   'P 1'
#
loop_
_entity.id
_entity.type
_entity.pdbx_description
1 polymer ?
#
loop_
_entity_poly.entity_id
_entity_poly.type
_entity_poly.pdbx_seq_one_letter_code
_entity_poly.pdbx_strand_id
1 'polypeptide(L)'
;MTDDFSDFDLFWLKSMMENELDLRPPTLAKKSRASKIIKDDQENPIAHVAITNRWQGSEINSLVVDPAHRGKGLSHQLLSRVIGARIFCYTRDERLQSALRKAGYRRKKFPGFAASANLLLTRTAIFAWMLLTLDFKRISHQIRHLPNYKLYMKVNSE
;
A
#
# COMPACT_ATOMS: atom_id res chain seq x y z
N MET A 1 -20.87 10.12 0.92
CA MET A 1 -20.26 8.82 0.56
C MET A 1 -19.39 8.42 1.75
N THR A 2 -19.92 7.58 2.60
CA THR A 2 -19.27 7.12 3.83
C THR A 2 -18.16 6.15 3.45
N ASP A 3 -16.91 6.46 3.83
CA ASP A 3 -15.76 5.54 3.76
C ASP A 3 -15.95 4.38 4.77
N ASP A 4 -17.14 3.77 4.79
CA ASP A 4 -17.46 2.73 5.74
C ASP A 4 -16.93 1.39 5.20
N PHE A 5 -15.76 1.04 5.71
CA PHE A 5 -15.05 -0.19 5.35
C PHE A 5 -15.71 -1.39 6.05
N SER A 6 -16.52 -2.13 5.30
CA SER A 6 -17.32 -3.26 5.79
C SER A 6 -16.48 -4.53 6.02
N ASP A 7 -17.07 -5.58 6.60
CA ASP A 7 -16.44 -6.90 6.71
C ASP A 7 -16.32 -7.58 5.34
N PHE A 8 -17.25 -7.31 4.44
CA PHE A 8 -17.20 -7.76 3.05
C PHE A 8 -15.99 -7.14 2.32
N ASP A 9 -15.76 -5.84 2.50
CA ASP A 9 -14.60 -5.15 1.91
C ASP A 9 -13.28 -5.72 2.44
N LEU A 10 -13.23 -6.08 3.73
CA LEU A 10 -12.06 -6.70 4.32
C LEU A 10 -11.82 -8.11 3.76
N PHE A 11 -12.87 -8.89 3.56
CA PHE A 11 -12.77 -10.21 2.94
C PHE A 11 -12.25 -10.11 1.51
N TRP A 12 -12.82 -9.21 0.71
CA TRP A 12 -12.35 -8.94 -0.65
C TRP A 12 -10.88 -8.51 -0.65
N LEU A 13 -10.48 -7.58 0.22
CA LEU A 13 -9.09 -7.12 0.31
C LEU A 13 -8.14 -8.27 0.62
N LYS A 14 -8.48 -9.15 1.56
CA LYS A 14 -7.67 -10.32 1.90
C LYS A 14 -7.51 -11.25 0.70
N SER A 15 -8.58 -11.54 -0.04
CA SER A 15 -8.53 -12.38 -1.24
C SER A 15 -7.63 -11.79 -2.33
N MET A 16 -7.68 -10.45 -2.52
CA MET A 16 -6.80 -9.76 -3.46
C MET A 16 -5.32 -9.83 -3.04
N MET A 17 -5.05 -9.78 -1.73
CA MET A 17 -3.68 -9.84 -1.20
C MET A 17 -3.08 -11.25 -1.22
N GLU A 18 -3.87 -12.29 -1.30
CA GLU A 18 -3.37 -13.68 -1.25
C GLU A 18 -2.33 -13.97 -2.35
N ASN A 19 -2.60 -13.53 -3.55
CA ASN A 19 -1.73 -13.75 -4.72
C ASN A 19 -0.72 -12.62 -4.96
N GLU A 20 -0.82 -11.50 -4.25
CA GLU A 20 0.08 -10.36 -4.39
C GLU A 20 1.22 -10.44 -3.36
N LEU A 21 2.27 -11.19 -3.71
CA LEU A 21 3.39 -11.48 -2.80
C LEU A 21 4.23 -10.25 -2.42
N ASP A 22 4.09 -9.16 -3.14
CA ASP A 22 4.73 -7.87 -2.81
C ASP A 22 4.06 -7.15 -1.64
N LEU A 23 2.82 -7.52 -1.32
CA LEU A 23 2.08 -6.96 -0.20
C LEU A 23 2.37 -7.72 1.10
N ARG A 24 2.01 -7.10 2.23
CA ARG A 24 2.01 -7.77 3.53
C ARG A 24 1.05 -8.98 3.51
N PRO A 25 1.23 -9.96 4.42
CA PRO A 25 0.32 -11.10 4.52
C PRO A 25 -1.14 -10.67 4.68
N PRO A 26 -2.11 -11.38 4.05
CA PRO A 26 -3.54 -11.07 4.18
C PRO A 26 -4.04 -11.08 5.63
N THR A 27 -3.42 -11.90 6.49
CA THR A 27 -3.72 -11.99 7.93
C THR A 27 -3.47 -10.66 8.67
N LEU A 28 -2.60 -9.80 8.14
CA LEU A 28 -2.32 -8.47 8.68
C LEU A 28 -3.23 -7.36 8.11
N ALA A 29 -4.13 -7.71 7.18
CA ALA A 29 -5.13 -6.77 6.69
C ALA A 29 -6.14 -6.48 7.79
N LYS A 30 -6.45 -5.19 7.99
CA LYS A 30 -7.41 -4.73 8.99
C LYS A 30 -8.16 -3.50 8.49
N LYS A 31 -9.35 -3.28 9.01
CA LYS A 31 -10.07 -2.03 8.83
C LYS A 31 -9.23 -0.86 9.38
N SER A 32 -9.19 0.23 8.66
CA SER A 32 -8.49 1.44 9.09
C SER A 32 -9.21 2.67 8.55
N ARG A 33 -9.42 3.67 9.40
CA ARG A 33 -9.99 4.97 8.99
C ARG A 33 -9.09 5.74 8.00
N ALA A 34 -7.80 5.44 7.99
CA ALA A 34 -6.87 6.03 7.03
C ALA A 34 -6.92 5.35 5.65
N SER A 35 -7.52 4.16 5.55
CA SER A 35 -7.70 3.47 4.27
C SER A 35 -8.78 4.14 3.43
N LYS A 36 -8.61 4.08 2.10
CA LYS A 36 -9.61 4.54 1.14
C LYS A 36 -10.01 3.38 0.24
N ILE A 37 -11.29 3.29 -0.06
CA ILE A 37 -11.87 2.27 -0.92
C ILE A 37 -12.68 2.92 -2.04
N ILE A 38 -12.69 2.28 -3.19
CA ILE A 38 -13.59 2.61 -4.31
C ILE A 38 -14.45 1.39 -4.56
N LYS A 39 -15.74 1.62 -4.68
CA LYS A 39 -16.76 0.62 -4.99
C LYS A 39 -17.39 0.91 -6.35
N ASP A 40 -17.92 -0.12 -6.97
CA ASP A 40 -18.72 0.00 -8.18
C ASP A 40 -20.17 0.43 -7.86
N ASP A 41 -21.01 0.53 -8.89
CA ASP A 41 -22.43 0.92 -8.76
C ASP A 41 -23.28 -0.12 -7.99
N GLN A 42 -22.74 -1.31 -7.77
CA GLN A 42 -23.37 -2.40 -7.01
C GLN A 42 -22.78 -2.51 -5.58
N GLU A 43 -22.05 -1.49 -5.14
CA GLU A 43 -21.35 -1.44 -3.82
C GLU A 43 -20.27 -2.52 -3.65
N ASN A 44 -19.79 -3.17 -4.73
CA ASN A 44 -18.67 -4.09 -4.65
C ASN A 44 -17.34 -3.33 -4.60
N PRO A 45 -16.40 -3.72 -3.73
CA PRO A 45 -15.09 -3.10 -3.67
C PRO A 45 -14.27 -3.44 -4.93
N ILE A 46 -13.71 -2.41 -5.59
CA ILE A 46 -12.92 -2.55 -6.80
C ILE A 46 -11.51 -1.99 -6.69
N ALA A 47 -11.24 -1.13 -5.72
CA ALA A 47 -9.90 -0.63 -5.45
C ALA A 47 -9.74 -0.16 -4.00
N HIS A 48 -8.55 -0.30 -3.45
CA HIS A 48 -8.25 0.03 -2.05
C HIS A 48 -6.82 0.56 -1.91
N VAL A 49 -6.64 1.54 -1.01
CA VAL A 49 -5.32 1.99 -0.55
C VAL A 49 -5.27 2.00 0.97
N ALA A 50 -4.24 1.37 1.53
CA ALA A 50 -3.95 1.41 2.96
C ALA A 50 -2.83 2.41 3.24
N ILE A 51 -3.05 3.24 4.25
CA ILE A 51 -2.13 4.26 4.72
C ILE A 51 -1.77 3.96 6.16
N THR A 52 -0.50 4.06 6.48
CA THR A 52 0.02 3.92 7.85
C THR A 52 0.83 5.15 8.22
N ASN A 53 0.51 5.77 9.35
CA ASN A 53 1.29 6.88 9.88
C ASN A 53 2.67 6.37 10.32
N ARG A 54 3.69 7.14 9.98
CA ARG A 54 5.09 6.95 10.38
C ARG A 54 5.55 8.19 11.13
N TRP A 55 6.69 8.11 11.81
CA TRP A 55 7.21 9.22 12.64
C TRP A 55 7.41 10.53 11.86
N GLN A 56 7.67 10.47 10.56
CA GLN A 56 7.92 11.67 9.73
C GLN A 56 6.99 11.76 8.51
N GLY A 57 5.80 11.16 8.56
CA GLY A 57 4.86 11.21 7.46
C GLY A 57 3.97 9.99 7.38
N SER A 58 3.34 9.77 6.24
CA SER A 58 2.42 8.67 5.99
C SER A 58 2.95 7.75 4.90
N GLU A 59 2.88 6.44 5.12
CA GLU A 59 3.26 5.43 4.13
C GLU A 59 2.03 4.84 3.48
N ILE A 60 2.02 4.83 2.14
CA ILE A 60 1.14 3.96 1.35
C ILE A 60 1.76 2.57 1.36
N ASN A 61 1.20 1.64 2.11
CA ASN A 61 1.77 0.31 2.30
C ASN A 61 1.05 -0.81 1.53
N SER A 62 -0.12 -0.55 0.98
CA SER A 62 -0.76 -1.40 -0.01
C SER A 62 -1.69 -0.56 -0.88
N LEU A 63 -1.64 -0.79 -2.19
CA LEU A 63 -2.59 -0.28 -3.15
C LEU A 63 -3.00 -1.44 -4.05
N VAL A 64 -4.28 -1.75 -4.05
CA VAL A 64 -4.84 -2.90 -4.76
C VAL A 64 -5.94 -2.40 -5.70
N VAL A 65 -5.95 -2.91 -6.92
CA VAL A 65 -7.03 -2.69 -7.90
C VAL A 65 -7.44 -4.03 -8.45
N ASP A 66 -8.73 -4.31 -8.41
CA ASP A 66 -9.32 -5.50 -9.00
C ASP A 66 -8.85 -5.67 -10.45
N PRO A 67 -8.36 -6.86 -10.85
CA PRO A 67 -7.87 -7.11 -12.20
C PRO A 67 -8.84 -6.70 -13.31
N ALA A 68 -10.15 -6.94 -13.12
CA ALA A 68 -11.19 -6.60 -14.09
C ALA A 68 -11.42 -5.08 -14.24
N HIS A 69 -10.93 -4.30 -13.28
CA HIS A 69 -11.08 -2.85 -13.23
C HIS A 69 -9.78 -2.08 -13.46
N ARG A 70 -8.69 -2.77 -13.79
CA ARG A 70 -7.40 -2.13 -14.13
C ARG A 70 -7.51 -1.31 -15.41
N GLY A 71 -6.64 -0.32 -15.55
CA GLY A 71 -6.64 0.59 -16.72
C GLY A 71 -7.64 1.76 -16.65
N LYS A 72 -8.56 1.77 -15.68
CA LYS A 72 -9.61 2.80 -15.51
C LYS A 72 -9.16 4.01 -14.64
N GLY A 73 -7.89 4.15 -14.35
CA GLY A 73 -7.37 5.28 -13.56
C GLY A 73 -7.62 5.20 -12.05
N LEU A 74 -8.11 4.08 -11.51
CA LEU A 74 -8.48 3.92 -10.11
C LEU A 74 -7.30 4.15 -9.16
N SER A 75 -6.09 3.73 -9.53
CA SER A 75 -4.88 4.00 -8.73
C SER A 75 -4.63 5.50 -8.58
N HIS A 76 -4.79 6.28 -9.64
CA HIS A 76 -4.65 7.74 -9.59
C HIS A 76 -5.75 8.36 -8.72
N GLN A 77 -6.99 7.90 -8.87
CA GLN A 77 -8.12 8.36 -8.05
C GLN A 77 -7.91 8.07 -6.56
N LEU A 78 -7.39 6.89 -6.20
CA LEU A 78 -7.04 6.57 -4.82
C LEU A 78 -5.92 7.47 -4.31
N LEU A 79 -4.84 7.64 -5.09
CA LEU A 79 -3.69 8.47 -4.70
C LEU A 79 -4.06 9.95 -4.49
N SER A 80 -5.05 10.47 -5.22
CA SER A 80 -5.55 11.84 -5.04
C SER A 80 -6.32 12.04 -3.73
N ARG A 81 -6.86 10.95 -3.16
CA ARG A 81 -7.56 10.96 -1.87
C ARG A 81 -6.63 10.81 -0.65
N VAL A 82 -5.35 10.54 -0.89
CA VAL A 82 -4.36 10.42 0.18
C VAL A 82 -3.92 11.82 0.61
N ILE A 83 -4.19 12.15 1.87
CA ILE A 83 -3.88 13.46 2.47
C ILE A 83 -2.73 13.29 3.47
N GLY A 84 -1.79 14.23 3.47
CA GLY A 84 -0.68 14.28 4.43
C GLY A 84 0.39 15.25 3.96
N ALA A 85 1.12 15.87 4.90
CA ALA A 85 2.21 16.79 4.59
C ALA A 85 3.37 16.09 3.87
N ARG A 86 3.66 14.85 4.28
CA ARG A 86 4.69 14.02 3.66
C ARG A 86 4.14 12.60 3.47
N ILE A 87 4.11 12.14 2.23
CA ILE A 87 3.57 10.83 1.87
C ILE A 87 4.64 10.07 1.10
N PHE A 88 4.86 8.79 1.42
CA PHE A 88 5.82 7.95 0.74
C PHE A 88 5.26 6.55 0.44
N CYS A 89 5.78 5.94 -0.62
CA CYS A 89 5.40 4.63 -1.10
C CYS A 89 6.63 3.88 -1.61
N TYR A 90 6.80 2.65 -1.17
CA TYR A 90 7.79 1.73 -1.72
C TYR A 90 7.10 0.75 -2.67
N THR A 91 7.55 0.71 -3.92
CA THR A 91 7.00 -0.22 -4.91
C THR A 91 8.02 -0.60 -5.96
N ARG A 92 7.91 -1.83 -6.48
CA ARG A 92 8.59 -2.28 -7.69
C ARG A 92 7.64 -2.38 -8.90
N ASP A 93 6.32 -2.31 -8.70
CA ASP A 93 5.33 -2.35 -9.78
C ASP A 93 5.43 -1.08 -10.64
N GLU A 94 5.77 -1.24 -11.91
CA GLU A 94 5.97 -0.13 -12.86
C GLU A 94 4.69 0.65 -13.14
N ARG A 95 3.52 -0.02 -13.11
CA ARG A 95 2.21 0.63 -13.27
C ARG A 95 1.94 1.56 -12.09
N LEU A 96 2.20 1.10 -10.87
CA LEU A 96 2.06 1.94 -9.67
C LEU A 96 3.09 3.07 -9.67
N GLN A 97 4.33 2.82 -10.09
CA GLN A 97 5.34 3.87 -10.24
C GLN A 97 4.89 4.96 -11.23
N SER A 98 4.25 4.56 -12.34
CA SER A 98 3.68 5.50 -13.31
C SER A 98 2.52 6.32 -12.71
N ALA A 99 1.60 5.66 -11.99
CA ALA A 99 0.49 6.34 -11.31
C ALA A 99 0.99 7.33 -10.24
N LEU A 100 2.00 6.95 -9.46
CA LEU A 100 2.63 7.82 -8.46
C LEU A 100 3.24 9.06 -9.11
N ARG A 101 4.01 8.90 -10.21
CA ARG A 101 4.58 10.05 -10.93
C ARG A 101 3.50 11.01 -11.43
N LYS A 102 2.42 10.47 -12.03
CA LYS A 102 1.26 11.26 -12.48
C LYS A 102 0.56 11.99 -11.33
N ALA A 103 0.54 11.39 -10.14
CA ALA A 103 -0.02 11.99 -8.92
C ALA A 103 0.94 12.98 -8.21
N GLY A 104 2.09 13.30 -8.82
CA GLY A 104 3.04 14.29 -8.31
C GLY A 104 4.08 13.74 -7.33
N TYR A 105 4.16 12.42 -7.16
CA TYR A 105 5.22 11.81 -6.36
C TYR A 105 6.54 11.79 -7.14
N ARG A 106 7.63 12.10 -6.45
CA ARG A 106 8.98 12.10 -7.00
C ARG A 106 9.80 10.94 -6.43
N ARG A 107 10.62 10.30 -7.26
CA ARG A 107 11.54 9.27 -6.80
C ARG A 107 12.58 9.87 -5.84
N LYS A 108 12.78 9.22 -4.70
CA LYS A 108 13.78 9.59 -3.68
C LYS A 108 14.61 8.38 -3.31
N LYS A 109 15.80 8.62 -2.74
CA LYS A 109 16.67 7.55 -2.24
C LYS A 109 16.43 7.26 -0.76
N PHE A 110 15.94 8.23 0.00
CA PHE A 110 15.85 8.16 1.46
C PHE A 110 14.62 8.93 2.00
N PRO A 111 13.83 8.33 2.92
CA PRO A 111 12.61 8.98 3.45
C PRO A 111 12.88 9.85 4.68
N GLY A 112 14.11 9.87 5.19
CA GLY A 112 14.50 10.51 6.47
C GLY A 112 14.79 9.48 7.57
N PHE A 113 15.61 9.84 8.56
CA PHE A 113 16.12 8.91 9.58
C PHE A 113 14.99 8.32 10.43
N ALA A 114 14.10 9.13 11.00
CA ALA A 114 13.02 8.65 11.85
C ALA A 114 12.02 7.77 11.07
N ALA A 115 11.70 8.15 9.82
CA ALA A 115 10.83 7.34 8.96
C ALA A 115 11.52 6.00 8.61
N SER A 116 12.83 6.00 8.35
CA SER A 116 13.60 4.77 8.08
C SER A 116 13.64 3.86 9.29
N ALA A 117 13.91 4.37 10.49
CA ALA A 117 13.93 3.58 11.72
C ALA A 117 12.56 2.95 12.00
N ASN A 118 11.48 3.72 11.91
CA ASN A 118 10.13 3.21 12.10
C ASN A 118 9.75 2.18 11.02
N LEU A 119 10.14 2.42 9.76
CA LEU A 119 9.92 1.49 8.67
C LEU A 119 10.67 0.17 8.89
N LEU A 120 11.95 0.23 9.30
CA LEU A 120 12.76 -0.95 9.60
C LEU A 120 12.13 -1.80 10.70
N LEU A 121 11.74 -1.19 11.83
CA LEU A 121 11.06 -1.88 12.93
C LEU A 121 9.79 -2.58 12.46
N THR A 122 8.97 -1.89 11.66
CA THR A 122 7.73 -2.48 11.16
C THR A 122 7.99 -3.61 10.17
N ARG A 123 8.98 -3.47 9.28
CA ARG A 123 9.35 -4.53 8.33
C ARG A 123 9.89 -5.76 9.04
N THR A 124 10.70 -5.57 10.08
CA THR A 124 11.19 -6.67 10.92
C THR A 124 10.04 -7.39 11.62
N ALA A 125 9.05 -6.66 12.16
CA ALA A 125 7.89 -7.27 12.77
C ALA A 125 7.03 -8.07 11.76
N ILE A 126 6.82 -7.54 10.55
CA ILE A 126 6.10 -8.25 9.49
C ILE A 126 6.87 -9.51 9.06
N PHE A 127 8.19 -9.43 8.96
CA PHE A 127 9.04 -10.56 8.61
C PHE A 127 8.98 -11.66 9.69
N ALA A 128 9.07 -11.29 10.97
CA ALA A 128 8.89 -12.22 12.08
C ALA A 128 7.51 -12.87 12.05
N TRP A 129 6.46 -12.12 11.74
CA TRP A 129 5.11 -12.66 11.57
C TRP A 129 5.04 -13.68 10.43
N MET A 130 5.65 -13.40 9.29
CA MET A 130 5.71 -14.34 8.16
C MET A 130 6.45 -15.63 8.51
N LEU A 131 7.51 -15.54 9.33
CA LEU A 131 8.21 -16.73 9.85
C LEU A 131 7.31 -17.56 10.76
N LEU A 132 6.60 -16.91 11.69
CA LEU A 132 5.68 -17.58 12.62
C LEU A 132 4.50 -18.25 11.89
N THR A 133 4.04 -17.66 10.79
CA THR A 133 2.94 -18.19 9.96
C THR A 133 3.42 -19.10 8.84
N LEU A 134 4.73 -19.39 8.76
CA LEU A 134 5.37 -20.24 7.74
C LEU A 134 5.11 -19.79 6.29
N ASP A 135 4.93 -18.48 6.07
CA ASP A 135 4.73 -17.90 4.74
C ASP A 135 6.06 -17.77 3.97
N PHE A 136 6.76 -18.89 3.82
CA PHE A 136 8.07 -18.93 3.16
C PHE A 136 8.04 -18.48 1.70
N LYS A 137 6.89 -18.69 1.02
CA LYS A 137 6.72 -18.25 -0.37
C LYS A 137 6.83 -16.72 -0.46
N ARG A 138 6.17 -16.00 0.41
CA ARG A 138 6.19 -14.53 0.47
C ARG A 138 7.55 -14.00 0.94
N ILE A 139 8.14 -14.63 1.95
CA ILE A 139 9.50 -14.31 2.43
C ILE A 139 10.51 -14.39 1.29
N SER A 140 10.58 -15.55 0.63
CA SER A 140 11.52 -15.78 -0.48
C SER A 140 11.33 -14.79 -1.62
N HIS A 141 10.06 -14.50 -1.97
CA HIS A 141 9.72 -13.54 -2.99
C HIS A 141 10.20 -12.13 -2.63
N GLN A 142 9.89 -11.65 -1.41
CA GLN A 142 10.25 -10.30 -0.97
C GLN A 142 11.76 -10.12 -0.83
N ILE A 143 12.48 -11.11 -0.28
CA ILE A 143 13.95 -11.06 -0.19
C ILE A 143 14.57 -10.98 -1.59
N ARG A 144 14.14 -11.83 -2.52
CA ARG A 144 14.67 -11.87 -3.89
C ARG A 144 14.51 -10.52 -4.62
N HIS A 145 13.40 -9.84 -4.37
CA HIS A 145 13.05 -8.61 -5.06
C HIS A 145 13.32 -7.33 -4.27
N LEU A 146 13.89 -7.44 -3.06
CA LEU A 146 14.18 -6.29 -2.20
C LEU A 146 14.96 -5.16 -2.89
N PRO A 147 16.00 -5.42 -3.70
CA PRO A 147 16.75 -4.37 -4.40
C PRO A 147 15.94 -3.61 -5.46
N ASN A 148 14.83 -4.19 -5.93
CA ASN A 148 14.02 -3.62 -7.01
C ASN A 148 12.98 -2.60 -6.53
N TYR A 149 12.76 -2.49 -5.21
CA TYR A 149 11.84 -1.52 -4.66
C TYR A 149 12.39 -0.10 -4.78
N LYS A 150 11.55 0.80 -5.25
CA LYS A 150 11.86 2.22 -5.42
C LYS A 150 10.98 3.05 -4.50
N LEU A 151 11.58 4.04 -3.85
CA LEU A 151 10.88 4.99 -3.00
C LEU A 151 10.36 6.15 -3.82
N TYR A 152 9.07 6.44 -3.66
CA TYR A 152 8.41 7.64 -4.16
C TYR A 152 7.88 8.47 -3.00
N MET A 153 8.05 9.78 -3.08
CA MET A 153 7.59 10.72 -2.04
C MET A 153 6.87 11.90 -2.67
N LYS A 154 5.85 12.35 -1.97
CA LYS A 154 5.19 13.64 -2.20
C LYS A 154 5.24 14.45 -0.91
N VAL A 155 5.68 15.67 -1.02
CA VAL A 155 5.66 16.66 0.06
C VAL A 155 4.68 17.74 -0.38
N ASN A 156 3.62 17.90 0.36
CA ASN A 156 2.66 18.99 0.14
C ASN A 156 3.15 20.17 0.98
N SER A 157 3.44 21.29 0.34
CA SER A 157 3.63 22.57 1.06
C SER A 157 2.29 22.93 1.69
N GLU A 158 2.32 23.28 2.95
CA GLU A 158 1.19 23.96 3.63
C GLU A 158 0.91 25.28 2.98
#